data_0d011c89e80b4663560bf4105684f59c
#
_entry.id   0d011c89e80b4663560bf4105684f59c
#
_cell.length_a   1.000
_cell.length_b   1.000
_cell.length_c   1.000
_cell.angle_alpha   90.00
_cell.angle_beta   90.00
_cell.angle_gamma   90.00
#
_symmetry.space_group_name_H-M   'P 1'
#
loop_
_entity.id
_entity.type
_entity.pdbx_description
1 polymer ?
#
loop_
_entity_poly.entity_id
_entity_poly.type
_entity_poly.pdbx_seq_one_letter_code
_entity_poly.pdbx_strand_id
1 'polypeptide(L)'
;MYDVEGTVARAPSRTRANSKAMTEDPTNEQDGRVVRLGGGQGFYGDGHAGVGPLLDAGVDYLVCEALAELTLAILAKDRQRDESLGYTRDLPAYVAAALPHLVDGRTRFITNAGGINPVAASRAVVDGLRAAGVSGLRVATVVGDDLRPHTELLGLAPDAVFASAYLGARPIVQALEAGADIVVTGRVADASLFLAPLAHEFGWDWSDWDLLAAGVTVGHLLECSAQVTGGNFSGEWWAHGDFSHPGFPIAECSADGEAVITKPDGTGGLVSFDTVREQLLYEVHDPAAYLNPDVSADFTSVQLEDLGGDRVRVHGVRGTPAPPTYKGLVCTAAGFSAEARLAYPWPDAEAKARAASRFMAARAEQLGIEVLEWHEEYFGLDAFGGPTVPVDELYADGEPSEVMARVVWRCDDRRQAAALGREMGQLGLGGPPMISPFGRSRDTGPTQLLSLEALAVDRELVDAGVRVSVEEV
;
A
#
# COMPACT_ATOMS: atom_id res chain seq x y z
N MET A 1 -35.03 10.98 -9.77
CA MET A 1 -36.17 10.07 -9.90
C MET A 1 -35.93 9.29 -11.19
N TYR A 2 -35.17 8.18 -11.09
CA TYR A 2 -34.91 7.25 -12.19
C TYR A 2 -35.23 5.84 -11.68
N ASP A 3 -36.26 5.23 -12.23
CA ASP A 3 -36.60 3.83 -12.06
C ASP A 3 -35.55 2.96 -12.76
N VAL A 4 -35.01 1.99 -12.07
CA VAL A 4 -34.18 0.92 -12.65
C VAL A 4 -34.74 -0.41 -12.17
N GLU A 5 -35.66 -0.97 -12.93
CA GLU A 5 -35.96 -2.40 -12.89
C GLU A 5 -34.91 -3.16 -13.71
N GLY A 6 -33.88 -3.71 -13.04
CA GLY A 6 -32.90 -4.60 -13.61
C GLY A 6 -33.18 -6.05 -13.26
N THR A 7 -33.66 -6.82 -14.20
CA THR A 7 -33.90 -8.26 -14.09
C THR A 7 -32.56 -8.97 -13.93
N VAL A 8 -32.31 -9.59 -12.77
CA VAL A 8 -31.12 -10.42 -12.52
C VAL A 8 -31.25 -11.73 -13.26
N ALA A 9 -30.43 -11.95 -14.28
CA ALA A 9 -30.26 -13.23 -14.93
C ALA A 9 -29.55 -14.21 -13.99
N ARG A 10 -30.17 -15.40 -13.76
CA ARG A 10 -29.56 -16.51 -13.01
C ARG A 10 -28.31 -17.02 -13.74
N ALA A 11 -27.19 -17.07 -13.05
CA ALA A 11 -25.93 -17.66 -13.53
C ALA A 11 -26.07 -19.20 -13.65
N PRO A 12 -25.43 -19.81 -14.67
CA PRO A 12 -25.46 -21.25 -14.86
C PRO A 12 -24.52 -21.96 -13.85
N SER A 13 -24.98 -23.14 -13.38
CA SER A 13 -24.17 -24.01 -12.51
C SER A 13 -23.01 -24.65 -13.29
N ARG A 14 -21.81 -24.64 -12.70
CA ARG A 14 -20.62 -25.30 -13.28
C ARG A 14 -20.77 -26.82 -13.28
N THR A 15 -20.77 -27.43 -14.46
CA THR A 15 -20.46 -28.86 -14.64
C THR A 15 -19.00 -29.00 -15.05
N ARG A 16 -18.17 -29.57 -14.17
CA ARG A 16 -16.77 -29.92 -14.49
C ARG A 16 -16.75 -31.04 -15.55
N ALA A 17 -16.14 -30.76 -16.67
CA ALA A 17 -15.75 -31.81 -17.64
C ALA A 17 -14.51 -32.53 -17.10
N ASN A 18 -14.64 -33.84 -16.82
CA ASN A 18 -13.49 -34.71 -16.53
C ASN A 18 -12.66 -34.86 -17.82
N SER A 19 -11.49 -34.25 -17.89
CA SER A 19 -10.51 -34.55 -18.93
C SER A 19 -9.76 -35.84 -18.58
N LYS A 20 -9.77 -36.75 -19.53
CA LYS A 20 -9.00 -37.99 -19.49
C LYS A 20 -7.51 -37.73 -19.40
N ALA A 21 -6.83 -38.46 -18.48
CA ALA A 21 -5.40 -38.52 -18.40
C ALA A 21 -4.79 -39.01 -19.74
N MET A 22 -4.01 -38.15 -20.37
CA MET A 22 -2.98 -38.54 -21.33
C MET A 22 -1.65 -38.29 -20.62
N THR A 23 -0.85 -39.34 -20.53
CA THR A 23 0.52 -39.29 -20.03
C THR A 23 1.41 -38.69 -21.12
N GLU A 24 1.64 -37.38 -21.06
CA GLU A 24 2.70 -36.69 -21.80
C GLU A 24 3.73 -36.17 -20.80
N ASP A 25 5.00 -36.19 -21.23
CA ASP A 25 6.18 -35.84 -20.44
C ASP A 25 6.09 -34.36 -19.98
N PRO A 26 6.09 -34.05 -18.68
CA PRO A 26 5.83 -32.70 -18.20
C PRO A 26 6.94 -31.69 -18.49
N THR A 27 8.06 -32.10 -19.09
CA THR A 27 9.23 -31.23 -19.31
C THR A 27 9.17 -30.38 -20.60
N ASN A 28 8.19 -30.58 -21.48
CA ASN A 28 8.18 -29.94 -22.80
C ASN A 28 7.04 -28.93 -23.04
N GLU A 29 6.10 -28.74 -22.09
CA GLU A 29 5.01 -27.75 -22.22
C GLU A 29 5.28 -26.42 -21.50
N GLN A 30 6.33 -26.33 -20.67
CA GLN A 30 6.63 -25.12 -19.89
C GLN A 30 7.40 -24.04 -20.67
N ASP A 31 8.09 -24.40 -21.74
CA ASP A 31 9.01 -23.54 -22.51
C ASP A 31 8.34 -22.37 -23.28
N GLY A 32 7.03 -22.25 -23.26
CA GLY A 32 6.31 -21.17 -23.94
C GLY A 32 5.14 -20.55 -23.13
N ARG A 33 4.97 -20.99 -21.88
CA ARG A 33 3.89 -20.49 -21.04
C ARG A 33 4.25 -19.13 -20.46
N VAL A 34 3.34 -18.16 -20.61
CA VAL A 34 3.42 -16.84 -20.00
C VAL A 34 2.32 -16.71 -18.96
N VAL A 35 2.67 -16.23 -17.76
CA VAL A 35 1.73 -15.87 -16.69
C VAL A 35 1.64 -14.36 -16.61
N ARG A 36 0.41 -13.84 -16.66
CA ARG A 36 0.13 -12.40 -16.66
C ARG A 36 -0.37 -11.95 -15.29
N LEU A 37 0.41 -11.12 -14.60
CA LEU A 37 0.06 -10.53 -13.32
C LEU A 37 -0.37 -9.08 -13.52
N GLY A 38 -1.50 -8.67 -12.93
CA GLY A 38 -1.95 -7.28 -12.92
C GLY A 38 -1.84 -6.67 -11.53
N GLY A 39 -1.15 -5.52 -11.39
CA GLY A 39 -1.09 -4.74 -10.15
C GLY A 39 -2.33 -3.86 -10.03
N GLY A 40 -3.36 -4.34 -9.33
CA GLY A 40 -4.68 -3.71 -9.29
C GLY A 40 -4.87 -2.65 -8.18
N GLN A 41 -3.95 -2.57 -7.23
CA GLN A 41 -3.96 -1.62 -6.12
C GLN A 41 -2.55 -1.46 -5.59
N GLY A 42 -2.15 -0.24 -5.21
CA GLY A 42 -0.84 0.07 -4.62
C GLY A 42 -0.91 0.62 -3.19
N PHE A 43 -2.10 0.98 -2.67
CA PHE A 43 -2.30 1.38 -1.27
C PHE A 43 -3.79 1.42 -0.90
N TYR A 44 -4.10 1.42 0.41
CA TYR A 44 -5.47 1.58 0.92
C TYR A 44 -6.04 2.96 0.56
N GLY A 45 -7.12 2.96 -0.24
CA GLY A 45 -7.75 4.17 -0.76
C GLY A 45 -7.31 4.53 -2.18
N ASP A 46 -6.46 3.71 -2.81
CA ASP A 46 -6.21 3.77 -4.24
C ASP A 46 -7.51 3.49 -5.02
N GLY A 47 -7.67 4.14 -6.16
CA GLY A 47 -8.88 4.00 -6.97
C GLY A 47 -8.91 2.69 -7.77
N HIS A 48 -10.04 1.99 -7.81
CA HIS A 48 -10.19 0.76 -8.59
C HIS A 48 -10.46 0.98 -10.09
N ALA A 49 -10.30 2.19 -10.60
CA ALA A 49 -10.58 2.52 -12.01
C ALA A 49 -9.74 1.73 -13.02
N GLY A 50 -8.49 1.37 -12.66
CA GLY A 50 -7.60 0.58 -13.49
C GLY A 50 -7.88 -0.93 -13.49
N VAL A 51 -8.73 -1.44 -12.57
CA VAL A 51 -9.00 -2.88 -12.44
C VAL A 51 -9.74 -3.43 -13.65
N GLY A 52 -10.78 -2.74 -14.14
CA GLY A 52 -11.51 -3.16 -15.33
C GLY A 52 -10.61 -3.35 -16.55
N PRO A 53 -9.82 -2.34 -16.95
CA PRO A 53 -8.86 -2.47 -18.05
C PRO A 53 -7.85 -3.62 -17.88
N LEU A 54 -7.34 -3.89 -16.66
CA LEU A 54 -6.47 -5.04 -16.39
C LEU A 54 -7.16 -6.37 -16.68
N LEU A 55 -8.38 -6.52 -16.19
CA LEU A 55 -9.17 -7.73 -16.38
C LEU A 55 -9.56 -7.95 -17.86
N ASP A 56 -9.92 -6.89 -18.56
CA ASP A 56 -10.22 -6.92 -19.99
C ASP A 56 -8.97 -7.25 -20.83
N ALA A 57 -7.78 -6.84 -20.36
CA ALA A 57 -6.52 -7.23 -20.97
C ALA A 57 -6.15 -8.71 -20.73
N GLY A 58 -6.88 -9.43 -19.86
CA GLY A 58 -6.73 -10.86 -19.66
C GLY A 58 -5.54 -11.22 -18.77
N VAL A 59 -5.49 -10.67 -17.54
CA VAL A 59 -4.52 -11.08 -16.52
C VAL A 59 -4.98 -12.39 -15.86
N ASP A 60 -4.03 -13.31 -15.61
CA ASP A 60 -4.26 -14.56 -14.90
C ASP A 60 -4.48 -14.33 -13.41
N TYR A 61 -3.80 -13.32 -12.87
CA TYR A 61 -3.90 -12.91 -11.47
C TYR A 61 -4.07 -11.40 -11.36
N LEU A 62 -5.10 -10.99 -10.63
CA LEU A 62 -5.26 -9.62 -10.15
C LEU A 62 -4.71 -9.58 -8.73
N VAL A 63 -3.62 -8.83 -8.53
CA VAL A 63 -2.96 -8.70 -7.24
C VAL A 63 -3.16 -7.28 -6.72
N CYS A 64 -3.64 -7.16 -5.48
CA CYS A 64 -3.94 -5.89 -4.85
C CYS A 64 -3.13 -5.75 -3.57
N GLU A 65 -2.12 -4.87 -3.58
CA GLU A 65 -1.41 -4.42 -2.39
C GLU A 65 -2.21 -3.29 -1.72
N ALA A 66 -2.44 -3.37 -0.42
CA ALA A 66 -3.26 -2.40 0.30
C ALA A 66 -2.63 -1.93 1.62
N LEU A 67 -1.43 -2.40 1.98
CA LEU A 67 -0.86 -2.22 3.31
C LEU A 67 0.48 -1.49 3.31
N ALA A 68 0.45 -0.21 3.65
CA ALA A 68 1.60 0.46 4.25
C ALA A 68 1.55 0.34 5.78
N GLU A 69 2.65 0.66 6.47
CA GLU A 69 2.70 0.74 7.94
C GLU A 69 1.63 1.68 8.50
N LEU A 70 1.40 2.82 7.85
CA LEU A 70 0.34 3.76 8.20
C LEU A 70 -1.05 3.12 8.08
N THR A 71 -1.27 2.30 7.06
CA THR A 71 -2.54 1.58 6.87
C THR A 71 -2.83 0.67 8.04
N LEU A 72 -1.85 -0.13 8.51
CA LEU A 72 -2.02 -0.99 9.69
C LEU A 72 -2.42 -0.18 10.93
N ALA A 73 -1.85 1.02 11.11
CA ALA A 73 -2.22 1.92 12.21
C ALA A 73 -3.67 2.43 12.10
N ILE A 74 -4.14 2.74 10.89
CA ILE A 74 -5.53 3.12 10.63
C ILE A 74 -6.47 1.95 10.96
N LEU A 75 -6.15 0.77 10.44
CA LEU A 75 -6.95 -0.44 10.64
C LEU A 75 -6.99 -0.87 12.12
N ALA A 76 -5.91 -0.65 12.87
CA ALA A 76 -5.87 -0.88 14.29
C ALA A 76 -6.84 0.05 15.06
N LYS A 77 -6.89 1.33 14.69
CA LYS A 77 -7.87 2.28 15.26
C LYS A 77 -9.31 1.90 14.92
N ASP A 78 -9.54 1.40 13.72
CA ASP A 78 -10.87 0.91 13.31
C ASP A 78 -11.27 -0.30 14.15
N ARG A 79 -10.38 -1.28 14.32
CA ARG A 79 -10.64 -2.48 15.13
C ARG A 79 -10.84 -2.18 16.62
N GLN A 80 -10.18 -1.15 17.16
CA GLN A 80 -10.44 -0.70 18.54
C GLN A 80 -11.86 -0.15 18.73
N ARG A 81 -12.48 0.40 17.68
CA ARG A 81 -13.85 0.92 17.70
C ARG A 81 -14.88 -0.18 17.45
N ASP A 82 -14.54 -1.14 16.61
CA ASP A 82 -15.39 -2.26 16.23
C ASP A 82 -14.49 -3.47 15.90
N GLU A 83 -14.60 -4.52 16.70
CA GLU A 83 -13.79 -5.75 16.58
C GLU A 83 -13.99 -6.49 15.25
N SER A 84 -15.10 -6.23 14.55
CA SER A 84 -15.36 -6.79 13.21
C SER A 84 -14.58 -6.08 12.10
N LEU A 85 -13.98 -4.93 12.37
CA LEU A 85 -13.14 -4.18 11.46
C LEU A 85 -11.66 -4.58 11.63
N GLY A 86 -10.74 -3.82 10.99
CA GLY A 86 -9.30 -4.06 10.99
C GLY A 86 -8.78 -4.59 9.67
N TYR A 87 -9.57 -4.49 8.62
CA TYR A 87 -9.23 -4.74 7.21
C TYR A 87 -9.63 -3.54 6.35
N THR A 88 -9.14 -3.45 5.12
CA THR A 88 -9.44 -2.30 4.26
C THR A 88 -10.89 -2.32 3.80
N ARG A 89 -11.58 -1.20 3.95
CA ARG A 89 -13.03 -1.10 3.67
C ARG A 89 -13.36 -1.09 2.19
N ASP A 90 -12.38 -0.90 1.33
CA ASP A 90 -12.50 -0.93 -0.13
C ASP A 90 -12.40 -2.35 -0.72
N LEU A 91 -11.91 -3.34 0.04
CA LEU A 91 -11.80 -4.73 -0.40
C LEU A 91 -13.07 -5.27 -1.09
N PRO A 92 -14.30 -5.08 -0.57
CA PRO A 92 -15.50 -5.56 -1.25
C PRO A 92 -15.71 -4.95 -2.65
N ALA A 93 -15.27 -3.70 -2.87
CA ALA A 93 -15.38 -3.04 -4.18
C ALA A 93 -14.42 -3.65 -5.21
N TYR A 94 -13.18 -3.97 -4.80
CA TYR A 94 -12.21 -4.66 -5.65
C TYR A 94 -12.69 -6.08 -6.03
N VAL A 95 -13.20 -6.84 -5.05
CA VAL A 95 -13.77 -8.18 -5.31
C VAL A 95 -14.98 -8.08 -6.26
N ALA A 96 -15.85 -7.10 -6.06
CA ALA A 96 -17.01 -6.89 -6.93
C ALA A 96 -16.60 -6.53 -8.37
N ALA A 97 -15.56 -5.71 -8.55
CA ALA A 97 -15.01 -5.37 -9.86
C ALA A 97 -14.43 -6.61 -10.57
N ALA A 98 -13.75 -7.50 -9.82
CA ALA A 98 -13.16 -8.72 -10.36
C ALA A 98 -14.16 -9.86 -10.57
N LEU A 99 -15.36 -9.78 -9.98
CA LEU A 99 -16.31 -10.89 -9.87
C LEU A 99 -16.66 -11.58 -11.20
N PRO A 100 -16.93 -10.88 -12.33
CA PRO A 100 -17.25 -11.55 -13.60
C PRO A 100 -16.10 -12.48 -14.06
N HIS A 101 -14.85 -12.07 -13.88
CA HIS A 101 -13.68 -12.83 -14.29
C HIS A 101 -13.36 -13.98 -13.33
N LEU A 102 -13.61 -13.78 -12.02
CA LEU A 102 -13.49 -14.82 -10.99
C LEU A 102 -14.49 -15.97 -11.26
N VAL A 103 -15.75 -15.64 -11.52
CA VAL A 103 -16.80 -16.64 -11.80
C VAL A 103 -16.50 -17.43 -13.07
N ASP A 104 -16.01 -16.77 -14.11
CA ASP A 104 -15.60 -17.42 -15.36
C ASP A 104 -14.31 -18.24 -15.21
N GLY A 105 -13.60 -18.11 -14.08
CA GLY A 105 -12.33 -18.81 -13.83
C GLY A 105 -11.17 -18.31 -14.71
N ARG A 106 -11.27 -17.09 -15.23
CA ARG A 106 -10.24 -16.46 -16.07
C ARG A 106 -9.14 -15.79 -15.26
N THR A 107 -9.46 -15.36 -14.06
CA THR A 107 -8.53 -14.61 -13.19
C THR A 107 -8.69 -15.11 -11.75
N ARG A 108 -7.60 -15.13 -10.99
CA ARG A 108 -7.59 -15.29 -9.52
C ARG A 108 -7.27 -13.96 -8.87
N PHE A 109 -7.70 -13.79 -7.61
CA PHE A 109 -7.53 -12.55 -6.86
C PHE A 109 -6.67 -12.79 -5.61
N ILE A 110 -5.62 -11.99 -5.42
CA ILE A 110 -4.72 -12.09 -4.25
C ILE A 110 -4.61 -10.70 -3.62
N THR A 111 -4.74 -10.60 -2.29
CA THR A 111 -4.59 -9.32 -1.59
C THR A 111 -4.16 -9.47 -0.14
N ASN A 112 -3.43 -8.47 0.37
CA ASN A 112 -3.13 -8.29 1.78
C ASN A 112 -4.13 -7.35 2.50
N ALA A 113 -5.24 -6.99 1.84
CA ALA A 113 -6.30 -6.11 2.37
C ALA A 113 -6.93 -6.61 3.68
N GLY A 114 -6.62 -7.84 4.10
CA GLY A 114 -7.00 -8.39 5.41
C GLY A 114 -6.41 -7.63 6.60
N GLY A 115 -5.32 -6.91 6.39
CA GLY A 115 -4.72 -6.03 7.39
C GLY A 115 -4.40 -6.74 8.70
N ILE A 116 -4.95 -6.27 9.80
CA ILE A 116 -4.80 -6.89 11.12
C ILE A 116 -5.96 -7.83 11.50
N ASN A 117 -6.89 -8.09 10.57
CA ASN A 117 -8.05 -8.95 10.78
C ASN A 117 -8.45 -9.71 9.50
N PRO A 118 -7.55 -10.54 8.93
CA PRO A 118 -7.80 -11.24 7.67
C PRO A 118 -9.02 -12.19 7.76
N VAL A 119 -9.34 -12.69 8.94
CA VAL A 119 -10.53 -13.54 9.15
C VAL A 119 -11.82 -12.76 8.95
N ALA A 120 -11.93 -11.54 9.48
CA ALA A 120 -13.11 -10.70 9.26
C ALA A 120 -13.20 -10.24 7.79
N ALA A 121 -12.05 -9.93 7.17
CA ALA A 121 -11.98 -9.59 5.75
C ALA A 121 -12.51 -10.72 4.85
N SER A 122 -12.03 -11.94 5.05
CA SER A 122 -12.48 -13.11 4.28
C SER A 122 -13.96 -13.39 4.50
N ARG A 123 -14.47 -13.24 5.74
CA ARG A 123 -15.89 -13.37 6.02
C ARG A 123 -16.70 -12.33 5.27
N ALA A 124 -16.26 -11.06 5.23
CA ALA A 124 -16.95 -10.01 4.48
C ALA A 124 -16.97 -10.30 2.97
N VAL A 125 -15.88 -10.88 2.42
CA VAL A 125 -15.84 -11.35 1.03
C VAL A 125 -16.85 -12.48 0.78
N VAL A 126 -16.84 -13.52 1.61
CA VAL A 126 -17.75 -14.67 1.52
C VAL A 126 -19.21 -14.22 1.62
N ASP A 127 -19.53 -13.38 2.59
CA ASP A 127 -20.88 -12.85 2.79
C ASP A 127 -21.34 -12.00 1.58
N GLY A 128 -20.43 -11.19 1.02
CA GLY A 128 -20.69 -10.39 -0.19
C GLY A 128 -20.95 -11.28 -1.41
N LEU A 129 -20.17 -12.34 -1.61
CA LEU A 129 -20.36 -13.29 -2.71
C LEU A 129 -21.68 -14.04 -2.58
N ARG A 130 -22.03 -14.52 -1.37
CA ARG A 130 -23.33 -15.16 -1.08
C ARG A 130 -24.51 -14.22 -1.34
N ALA A 131 -24.38 -12.96 -0.90
CA ALA A 131 -25.41 -11.94 -1.15
C ALA A 131 -25.58 -11.63 -2.65
N ALA A 132 -24.53 -11.75 -3.44
CA ALA A 132 -24.57 -11.63 -4.91
C ALA A 132 -25.06 -12.91 -5.60
N GLY A 133 -25.41 -13.98 -4.86
CA GLY A 133 -25.87 -15.26 -5.41
C GLY A 133 -24.77 -16.08 -6.09
N VAL A 134 -23.53 -15.83 -5.77
CA VAL A 134 -22.35 -16.57 -6.28
C VAL A 134 -22.13 -17.83 -5.47
N SER A 135 -21.71 -18.90 -6.11
CA SER A 135 -21.36 -20.17 -5.48
C SER A 135 -20.20 -20.84 -6.22
N GLY A 136 -19.49 -21.73 -5.52
CA GLY A 136 -18.40 -22.53 -6.07
C GLY A 136 -17.07 -21.79 -6.21
N LEU A 137 -16.95 -20.56 -5.71
CA LEU A 137 -15.67 -19.90 -5.52
C LEU A 137 -15.06 -20.30 -4.16
N ARG A 138 -13.75 -20.41 -4.13
CA ARG A 138 -12.98 -20.73 -2.92
C ARG A 138 -12.22 -19.51 -2.43
N VAL A 139 -12.49 -19.12 -1.18
CA VAL A 139 -11.83 -18.00 -0.52
C VAL A 139 -10.85 -18.57 0.50
N ALA A 140 -9.56 -18.31 0.30
CA ALA A 140 -8.52 -18.67 1.24
C ALA A 140 -8.20 -17.49 2.18
N THR A 141 -7.97 -17.81 3.45
CA THR A 141 -7.50 -16.88 4.47
C THR A 141 -6.14 -17.32 4.98
N VAL A 142 -5.16 -16.42 4.90
CA VAL A 142 -3.83 -16.60 5.49
C VAL A 142 -3.74 -15.80 6.78
N VAL A 143 -3.35 -16.46 7.88
CA VAL A 143 -3.13 -15.85 9.20
C VAL A 143 -1.78 -16.29 9.76
N GLY A 144 -1.28 -15.63 10.81
CA GLY A 144 -0.05 -15.99 11.51
C GLY A 144 0.99 -14.89 11.53
N ASP A 145 0.64 -13.72 10.99
CA ASP A 145 1.47 -12.51 11.05
C ASP A 145 1.37 -11.78 12.42
N ASP A 146 0.31 -12.01 13.22
CA ASP A 146 0.11 -11.35 14.51
C ASP A 146 1.13 -11.83 15.56
N LEU A 147 2.00 -10.94 16.02
CA LEU A 147 3.05 -11.19 17.01
C LEU A 147 2.60 -10.96 18.46
N ARG A 148 1.43 -10.38 18.70
CA ARG A 148 0.93 -10.07 20.05
C ARG A 148 0.79 -11.31 20.97
N PRO A 149 0.49 -12.52 20.48
CA PRO A 149 0.55 -13.72 21.32
C PRO A 149 1.93 -14.03 21.91
N HIS A 150 2.98 -13.43 21.37
CA HIS A 150 4.38 -13.63 21.75
C HIS A 150 5.00 -12.41 22.47
N THR A 151 4.16 -11.50 22.99
CA THR A 151 4.56 -10.23 23.62
C THR A 151 5.68 -10.40 24.65
N GLU A 152 5.56 -11.36 25.58
CA GLU A 152 6.58 -11.58 26.63
C GLU A 152 7.91 -12.08 26.03
N LEU A 153 7.85 -13.02 25.06
CA LEU A 153 9.03 -13.60 24.44
C LEU A 153 9.81 -12.58 23.62
N LEU A 154 9.11 -11.70 22.90
CA LEU A 154 9.68 -10.68 22.05
C LEU A 154 9.99 -9.38 22.80
N GLY A 155 9.63 -9.26 24.08
CA GLY A 155 9.81 -8.03 24.87
C GLY A 155 8.98 -6.86 24.36
N LEU A 156 7.82 -7.12 23.73
CA LEU A 156 6.97 -6.07 23.20
C LEU A 156 6.27 -5.31 24.33
N ALA A 157 5.88 -4.06 24.05
CA ALA A 157 5.02 -3.30 24.96
C ALA A 157 3.70 -4.04 25.17
N PRO A 158 3.23 -4.25 26.42
CA PRO A 158 1.99 -4.97 26.69
C PRO A 158 0.74 -4.32 26.08
N ASP A 159 0.81 -3.03 25.84
CA ASP A 159 -0.24 -2.18 25.25
C ASP A 159 0.00 -1.89 23.76
N ALA A 160 0.83 -2.69 23.09
CA ALA A 160 1.04 -2.58 21.65
C ALA A 160 -0.29 -2.58 20.89
N VAL A 161 -0.50 -1.57 20.08
CA VAL A 161 -1.73 -1.38 19.29
C VAL A 161 -1.88 -2.50 18.25
N PHE A 162 -0.77 -2.84 17.60
CA PHE A 162 -0.58 -4.06 16.81
C PHE A 162 0.90 -4.46 16.80
N ALA A 163 1.15 -5.71 16.46
CA ALA A 163 2.48 -6.21 16.15
C ALA A 163 2.33 -7.29 15.08
N SER A 164 3.02 -7.15 13.95
CA SER A 164 2.88 -8.05 12.81
C SER A 164 4.23 -8.39 12.18
N ALA A 165 4.41 -9.66 11.77
CA ALA A 165 5.51 -10.11 10.95
C ALA A 165 5.17 -9.98 9.47
N TYR A 166 6.17 -9.65 8.64
CA TYR A 166 6.03 -9.66 7.19
C TYR A 166 6.23 -11.10 6.69
N LEU A 167 5.11 -11.80 6.43
CA LEU A 167 5.15 -13.16 5.90
C LEU A 167 5.67 -13.17 4.45
N GLY A 168 6.15 -14.33 4.01
CA GLY A 168 6.56 -14.57 2.62
C GLY A 168 5.44 -15.14 1.75
N ALA A 169 5.81 -15.58 0.54
CA ALA A 169 4.91 -16.09 -0.49
C ALA A 169 4.38 -17.52 -0.21
N ARG A 170 5.10 -18.34 0.56
CA ARG A 170 4.75 -19.77 0.77
C ARG A 170 3.32 -20.02 1.22
N PRO A 171 2.73 -19.28 2.19
CA PRO A 171 1.33 -19.50 2.59
C PRO A 171 0.33 -19.17 1.46
N ILE A 172 0.66 -18.22 0.59
CA ILE A 172 -0.17 -17.87 -0.56
C ILE A 172 -0.10 -19.01 -1.60
N VAL A 173 1.08 -19.57 -1.85
CA VAL A 173 1.24 -20.76 -2.70
C VAL A 173 0.40 -21.91 -2.18
N GLN A 174 0.45 -22.22 -0.88
CA GLN A 174 -0.41 -23.24 -0.25
C GLN A 174 -1.90 -22.99 -0.47
N ALA A 175 -2.34 -21.74 -0.39
CA ALA A 175 -3.72 -21.37 -0.69
C ALA A 175 -4.09 -21.63 -2.17
N LEU A 176 -3.21 -21.29 -3.10
CA LEU A 176 -3.39 -21.53 -4.54
C LEU A 176 -3.39 -23.02 -4.87
N GLU A 177 -2.51 -23.83 -4.26
CA GLU A 177 -2.47 -25.30 -4.36
C GLU A 177 -3.76 -25.95 -3.85
N ALA A 178 -4.35 -25.38 -2.78
CA ALA A 178 -5.67 -25.79 -2.28
C ALA A 178 -6.83 -25.36 -3.20
N GLY A 179 -6.53 -24.70 -4.32
CA GLY A 179 -7.47 -24.28 -5.34
C GLY A 179 -8.26 -23.02 -5.01
N ALA A 180 -7.69 -22.10 -4.26
CA ALA A 180 -8.31 -20.82 -3.97
C ALA A 180 -8.46 -19.97 -5.26
N ASP A 181 -9.63 -19.37 -5.42
CA ASP A 181 -9.93 -18.35 -6.43
C ASP A 181 -9.63 -16.94 -5.89
N ILE A 182 -9.79 -16.76 -4.58
CA ILE A 182 -9.51 -15.52 -3.85
C ILE A 182 -8.61 -15.86 -2.65
N VAL A 183 -7.50 -15.13 -2.49
CA VAL A 183 -6.60 -15.24 -1.34
C VAL A 183 -6.55 -13.92 -0.60
N VAL A 184 -6.94 -13.94 0.68
CA VAL A 184 -6.88 -12.78 1.59
C VAL A 184 -5.84 -13.05 2.67
N THR A 185 -4.89 -12.16 2.80
CA THR A 185 -3.84 -12.26 3.82
C THR A 185 -3.87 -11.08 4.79
N GLY A 186 -3.19 -11.21 5.93
CA GLY A 186 -2.74 -10.10 6.76
C GLY A 186 -1.45 -9.49 6.21
N ARG A 187 -0.50 -9.11 7.09
CA ARG A 187 0.78 -8.53 6.68
C ARG A 187 1.68 -9.58 6.04
N VAL A 188 1.89 -9.43 4.76
CA VAL A 188 2.94 -10.13 4.00
C VAL A 188 3.86 -9.08 3.36
N ALA A 189 5.07 -9.47 2.96
CA ALA A 189 5.91 -8.58 2.16
C ALA A 189 5.25 -8.34 0.80
N ASP A 190 5.20 -7.10 0.36
CA ASP A 190 4.37 -6.65 -0.75
C ASP A 190 4.71 -7.37 -2.05
N ALA A 191 6.00 -7.50 -2.36
CA ALA A 191 6.48 -8.26 -3.51
C ALA A 191 6.15 -9.77 -3.43
N SER A 192 5.97 -10.33 -2.23
CA SER A 192 5.61 -11.76 -2.06
C SER A 192 4.21 -12.09 -2.55
N LEU A 193 3.30 -11.09 -2.64
CA LEU A 193 1.97 -11.25 -3.24
C LEU A 193 2.06 -11.64 -4.72
N PHE A 194 3.08 -11.12 -5.43
CA PHE A 194 3.32 -11.36 -6.85
C PHE A 194 4.26 -12.55 -7.09
N LEU A 195 5.25 -12.78 -6.21
CA LEU A 195 6.08 -13.98 -6.27
C LEU A 195 5.24 -15.26 -6.15
N ALA A 196 4.24 -15.27 -5.27
CA ALA A 196 3.47 -16.46 -4.98
C ALA A 196 2.78 -17.09 -6.22
N PRO A 197 2.04 -16.35 -7.06
CA PRO A 197 1.45 -16.92 -8.26
C PRO A 197 2.50 -17.44 -9.25
N LEU A 198 3.66 -16.79 -9.40
CA LEU A 198 4.74 -17.26 -10.28
C LEU A 198 5.34 -18.57 -9.78
N ALA A 199 5.68 -18.63 -8.49
CA ALA A 199 6.20 -19.86 -7.87
C ALA A 199 5.20 -21.02 -7.97
N HIS A 200 3.88 -20.73 -7.82
CA HIS A 200 2.81 -21.74 -7.98
C HIS A 200 2.69 -22.24 -9.41
N GLU A 201 2.62 -21.33 -10.39
CA GLU A 201 2.34 -21.68 -11.78
C GLU A 201 3.51 -22.35 -12.49
N PHE A 202 4.73 -21.96 -12.14
CA PHE A 202 5.95 -22.52 -12.73
C PHE A 202 6.58 -23.63 -11.89
N GLY A 203 6.09 -23.86 -10.67
CA GLY A 203 6.64 -24.87 -9.76
C GLY A 203 8.09 -24.58 -9.35
N TRP A 204 8.43 -23.31 -9.15
CA TRP A 204 9.80 -22.92 -8.81
C TRP A 204 10.26 -23.54 -7.50
N ASP A 205 11.51 -24.05 -7.52
CA ASP A 205 12.14 -24.57 -6.31
C ASP A 205 12.53 -23.42 -5.38
N TRP A 206 12.23 -23.57 -4.11
CA TRP A 206 12.54 -22.56 -3.09
C TRP A 206 14.03 -22.42 -2.77
N SER A 207 14.88 -23.21 -3.39
CA SER A 207 16.33 -23.08 -3.39
C SER A 207 16.89 -22.43 -4.66
N ASP A 208 16.05 -22.16 -5.66
CA ASP A 208 16.44 -21.40 -6.85
C ASP A 208 16.28 -19.88 -6.59
N TRP A 209 17.29 -19.35 -5.95
CA TRP A 209 17.25 -17.98 -5.47
C TRP A 209 17.18 -16.94 -6.60
N ASP A 210 17.74 -17.25 -7.78
CA ASP A 210 17.68 -16.34 -8.93
C ASP A 210 16.23 -16.23 -9.44
N LEU A 211 15.48 -17.34 -9.54
CA LEU A 211 14.06 -17.32 -9.92
C LEU A 211 13.18 -16.63 -8.85
N LEU A 212 13.43 -16.90 -7.56
CA LEU A 212 12.71 -16.21 -6.49
C LEU A 212 12.99 -14.71 -6.50
N ALA A 213 14.25 -14.30 -6.75
CA ALA A 213 14.62 -12.90 -6.88
C ALA A 213 13.95 -12.25 -8.10
N ALA A 214 13.79 -12.98 -9.21
CA ALA A 214 13.04 -12.50 -10.36
C ALA A 214 11.58 -12.24 -10.02
N GLY A 215 10.91 -13.16 -9.34
CA GLY A 215 9.53 -12.98 -8.88
C GLY A 215 9.38 -11.83 -7.88
N VAL A 216 10.33 -11.64 -6.96
CA VAL A 216 10.36 -10.50 -6.03
C VAL A 216 10.59 -9.19 -6.78
N THR A 217 11.46 -9.18 -7.81
CA THR A 217 11.67 -7.98 -8.64
C THR A 217 10.41 -7.57 -9.39
N VAL A 218 9.70 -8.53 -9.99
CA VAL A 218 8.39 -8.30 -10.60
C VAL A 218 7.40 -7.75 -9.57
N GLY A 219 7.37 -8.34 -8.39
CA GLY A 219 6.48 -7.89 -7.30
C GLY A 219 6.77 -6.45 -6.90
N HIS A 220 8.02 -6.09 -6.67
CA HIS A 220 8.43 -4.74 -6.34
C HIS A 220 8.08 -3.71 -7.45
N LEU A 221 8.15 -4.12 -8.71
CA LEU A 221 7.75 -3.26 -9.83
C LEU A 221 6.23 -3.04 -9.90
N LEU A 222 5.41 -4.00 -9.47
CA LEU A 222 3.96 -3.96 -9.60
C LEU A 222 3.21 -3.52 -8.33
N GLU A 223 3.82 -3.68 -7.14
CA GLU A 223 3.15 -3.46 -5.85
C GLU A 223 2.60 -2.04 -5.68
N CYS A 224 3.29 -1.03 -6.23
CA CYS A 224 2.82 0.36 -6.21
C CYS A 224 1.90 0.73 -7.39
N SER A 225 1.27 -0.27 -8.03
CA SER A 225 0.28 -0.08 -9.11
C SER A 225 0.78 0.90 -10.19
N ALA A 226 0.04 1.97 -10.48
CA ALA A 226 0.32 2.92 -11.55
C ALA A 226 1.67 3.65 -11.44
N GLN A 227 2.44 3.48 -10.37
CA GLN A 227 3.72 4.16 -10.21
C GLN A 227 4.73 3.70 -11.28
N VAL A 228 4.86 2.40 -11.55
CA VAL A 228 5.75 1.88 -12.59
C VAL A 228 5.31 2.29 -14.01
N THR A 229 4.05 2.66 -14.18
CA THR A 229 3.50 3.17 -15.44
C THR A 229 3.49 4.70 -15.51
N GLY A 230 4.33 5.37 -14.73
CA GLY A 230 4.58 6.81 -14.80
C GLY A 230 3.86 7.66 -13.77
N GLY A 231 3.13 7.06 -12.82
CA GLY A 231 2.65 7.75 -11.62
C GLY A 231 3.82 8.23 -10.76
N ASN A 232 3.76 9.44 -10.22
CA ASN A 232 4.84 10.06 -9.43
C ASN A 232 6.20 10.18 -10.13
N PHE A 233 6.26 9.98 -11.44
CA PHE A 233 7.50 10.03 -12.20
C PHE A 233 8.16 11.41 -12.11
N SER A 234 9.43 11.47 -11.72
CA SER A 234 10.16 12.71 -11.48
C SER A 234 10.74 13.35 -12.75
N GLY A 235 10.73 12.64 -13.90
CA GLY A 235 11.18 13.14 -15.18
C GLY A 235 10.14 14.03 -15.87
N GLU A 236 9.97 13.86 -17.19
CA GLU A 236 9.01 14.64 -17.99
C GLU A 236 7.56 14.15 -17.77
N TRP A 237 7.08 14.19 -16.51
CA TRP A 237 5.76 13.69 -16.09
C TRP A 237 4.60 14.29 -16.90
N TRP A 238 4.73 15.53 -17.41
CA TRP A 238 3.72 16.19 -18.24
C TRP A 238 3.55 15.55 -19.63
N ALA A 239 4.49 14.71 -20.07
CA ALA A 239 4.40 13.96 -21.31
C ALA A 239 3.56 12.67 -21.20
N HIS A 240 3.20 12.25 -19.98
CA HIS A 240 2.51 10.98 -19.71
C HIS A 240 1.00 11.02 -19.97
N GLY A 241 0.46 12.14 -20.46
CA GLY A 241 -0.93 12.25 -20.89
C GLY A 241 -1.92 12.48 -19.74
N ASP A 242 -3.05 11.80 -19.80
CA ASP A 242 -4.19 12.02 -18.91
C ASP A 242 -4.10 11.17 -17.64
N PHE A 243 -3.83 11.79 -16.50
CA PHE A 243 -3.82 11.14 -15.19
C PHE A 243 -5.19 10.66 -14.71
N SER A 244 -6.29 11.05 -15.38
CA SER A 244 -7.64 10.60 -15.02
C SER A 244 -7.94 9.16 -15.48
N HIS A 245 -7.11 8.59 -16.36
CA HIS A 245 -7.23 7.23 -16.86
C HIS A 245 -5.92 6.47 -16.67
N PRO A 246 -5.53 6.17 -15.42
CA PRO A 246 -4.24 5.54 -15.14
C PRO A 246 -4.18 4.15 -15.78
N GLY A 247 -3.04 3.85 -16.41
CA GLY A 247 -2.73 2.52 -16.89
C GLY A 247 -2.10 1.73 -15.74
N PHE A 248 -2.83 0.78 -15.17
CA PHE A 248 -2.28 -0.10 -14.14
C PHE A 248 -1.37 -1.16 -14.78
N PRO A 249 -0.27 -1.57 -14.08
CA PRO A 249 0.76 -2.41 -14.69
C PRO A 249 0.33 -3.86 -14.89
N ILE A 250 0.88 -4.44 -15.95
CA ILE A 250 0.87 -5.88 -16.22
C ILE A 250 2.31 -6.36 -16.30
N ALA A 251 2.64 -7.48 -15.65
CA ALA A 251 3.85 -8.22 -15.92
C ALA A 251 3.51 -9.50 -16.68
N GLU A 252 4.15 -9.70 -17.83
CA GLU A 252 4.10 -10.93 -18.62
C GLU A 252 5.35 -11.74 -18.28
N CYS A 253 5.20 -12.79 -17.47
CA CYS A 253 6.31 -13.54 -16.87
C CYS A 253 6.46 -14.92 -17.50
N SER A 254 7.70 -15.34 -17.75
CA SER A 254 8.07 -16.66 -18.23
C SER A 254 8.74 -17.52 -17.15
N ALA A 255 8.79 -18.82 -17.37
CA ALA A 255 9.27 -19.80 -16.38
C ALA A 255 10.74 -19.62 -15.98
N ASP A 256 11.56 -19.01 -16.83
CA ASP A 256 12.97 -18.69 -16.60
C ASP A 256 13.21 -17.42 -15.79
N GLY A 257 12.11 -16.75 -15.33
CA GLY A 257 12.17 -15.54 -14.51
C GLY A 257 12.27 -14.23 -15.32
N GLU A 258 12.32 -14.28 -16.68
CA GLU A 258 12.18 -13.05 -17.47
C GLU A 258 10.75 -12.51 -17.40
N ALA A 259 10.62 -11.20 -17.41
CA ALA A 259 9.32 -10.53 -17.43
C ALA A 259 9.31 -9.35 -18.40
N VAL A 260 8.14 -9.05 -18.96
CA VAL A 260 7.90 -7.80 -19.69
C VAL A 260 6.86 -7.00 -18.91
N ILE A 261 7.26 -5.83 -18.45
CA ILE A 261 6.36 -4.86 -17.82
C ILE A 261 5.65 -4.08 -18.92
N THR A 262 4.34 -3.99 -18.81
CA THR A 262 3.46 -3.28 -19.76
C THR A 262 2.21 -2.76 -19.04
N LYS A 263 1.23 -2.27 -19.78
CA LYS A 263 -0.08 -1.81 -19.29
C LYS A 263 -1.17 -2.11 -20.32
N PRO A 264 -2.47 -2.04 -19.97
CA PRO A 264 -3.55 -2.20 -20.94
C PRO A 264 -3.51 -1.13 -22.05
N ASP A 265 -3.75 -1.54 -23.28
CA ASP A 265 -3.81 -0.63 -24.42
C ASP A 265 -4.88 0.46 -24.23
N GLY A 266 -4.58 1.68 -24.69
CA GLY A 266 -5.50 2.81 -24.63
C GLY A 266 -5.67 3.45 -23.26
N THR A 267 -4.95 3.00 -22.23
CA THR A 267 -4.89 3.65 -20.92
C THR A 267 -3.80 4.72 -20.87
N GLY A 268 -3.91 5.65 -19.91
CA GLY A 268 -2.89 6.67 -19.66
C GLY A 268 -1.60 6.10 -19.07
N GLY A 269 -0.66 6.98 -18.77
CA GLY A 269 0.67 6.62 -18.28
C GLY A 269 1.63 6.19 -19.39
N LEU A 270 2.84 5.84 -18.99
CA LEU A 270 3.95 5.45 -19.87
C LEU A 270 4.77 4.34 -19.22
N VAL A 271 5.03 3.25 -19.92
CA VAL A 271 6.02 2.25 -19.53
C VAL A 271 7.27 2.43 -20.38
N SER A 272 8.35 2.84 -19.75
CA SER A 272 9.64 3.10 -20.39
C SER A 272 10.78 2.62 -19.50
N PHE A 273 11.99 2.59 -20.05
CA PHE A 273 13.19 2.32 -19.26
C PHE A 273 13.26 3.18 -18.00
N ASP A 274 12.95 4.48 -18.11
CA ASP A 274 13.10 5.42 -17.01
C ASP A 274 12.01 5.23 -15.93
N THR A 275 10.75 4.97 -16.29
CA THR A 275 9.67 4.74 -15.33
C THR A 275 9.87 3.43 -14.57
N VAL A 276 10.31 2.37 -15.25
CA VAL A 276 10.61 1.08 -14.62
C VAL A 276 11.84 1.18 -13.73
N ARG A 277 12.90 1.89 -14.16
CA ARG A 277 14.09 2.13 -13.35
C ARG A 277 13.78 2.94 -12.09
N GLU A 278 12.93 3.97 -12.19
CA GLU A 278 12.53 4.78 -11.04
C GLU A 278 11.78 3.93 -10.02
N GLN A 279 10.82 3.11 -10.45
CA GLN A 279 10.13 2.17 -9.56
C GLN A 279 11.09 1.12 -8.98
N LEU A 280 12.04 0.60 -9.74
CA LEU A 280 13.02 -0.39 -9.25
C LEU A 280 13.84 0.16 -8.06
N LEU A 281 14.07 1.47 -8.02
CA LEU A 281 14.86 2.14 -6.97
C LEU A 281 13.98 2.74 -5.87
N TYR A 282 12.66 2.74 -6.04
CA TYR A 282 11.73 3.34 -5.10
C TYR A 282 11.72 2.56 -3.76
N GLU A 283 11.86 3.28 -2.64
CA GLU A 283 11.89 2.70 -1.27
C GLU A 283 12.98 1.64 -1.03
N VAL A 284 13.96 1.54 -1.91
CA VAL A 284 15.06 0.58 -1.77
C VAL A 284 16.19 1.21 -0.97
N HIS A 285 16.49 0.63 0.20
CA HIS A 285 17.57 1.10 1.08
C HIS A 285 18.94 0.70 0.55
N ASP A 286 19.12 -0.59 0.20
CA ASP A 286 20.34 -1.13 -0.40
C ASP A 286 19.97 -1.97 -1.63
N PRO A 287 20.21 -1.46 -2.85
CA PRO A 287 19.88 -2.19 -4.07
C PRO A 287 20.69 -3.49 -4.27
N ALA A 288 21.85 -3.63 -3.61
CA ALA A 288 22.63 -4.87 -3.66
C ALA A 288 22.05 -5.96 -2.73
N ALA A 289 21.13 -5.61 -1.83
CA ALA A 289 20.53 -6.53 -0.87
C ALA A 289 19.09 -6.11 -0.53
N TYR A 290 18.18 -6.23 -1.48
CA TYR A 290 16.75 -6.06 -1.21
C TYR A 290 16.22 -7.28 -0.44
N LEU A 291 16.01 -7.09 0.86
CA LEU A 291 15.63 -8.16 1.79
C LEU A 291 14.13 -8.46 1.69
N ASN A 292 13.80 -9.66 1.23
CA ASN A 292 12.44 -10.18 1.24
C ASN A 292 12.39 -11.48 2.05
N PRO A 293 11.28 -11.84 2.69
CA PRO A 293 11.17 -13.10 3.45
C PRO A 293 11.52 -14.37 2.68
N ASP A 294 11.38 -14.35 1.36
CA ASP A 294 11.58 -15.53 0.52
C ASP A 294 13.00 -15.61 -0.07
N VAL A 295 13.66 -14.45 -0.28
CA VAL A 295 14.99 -14.34 -0.91
C VAL A 295 15.56 -12.94 -0.65
N SER A 296 16.89 -12.79 -0.70
CA SER A 296 17.54 -11.48 -0.82
C SER A 296 17.91 -11.24 -2.28
N ALA A 297 17.31 -10.24 -2.91
CA ALA A 297 17.54 -9.93 -4.33
C ALA A 297 18.59 -8.84 -4.51
N ASP A 298 19.45 -8.99 -5.50
CA ASP A 298 20.44 -8.00 -5.93
C ASP A 298 19.91 -7.22 -7.13
N PHE A 299 19.28 -6.08 -6.88
CA PHE A 299 18.74 -5.19 -7.92
C PHE A 299 19.82 -4.52 -8.77
N THR A 300 21.08 -4.51 -8.31
CA THR A 300 22.20 -3.99 -9.13
C THR A 300 22.52 -4.88 -10.32
N SER A 301 22.09 -6.14 -10.30
CA SER A 301 22.26 -7.10 -11.39
C SER A 301 21.14 -7.05 -12.43
N VAL A 302 20.00 -6.37 -12.13
CA VAL A 302 18.83 -6.29 -13.02
C VAL A 302 19.21 -5.56 -14.32
N GLN A 303 18.76 -6.11 -15.43
CA GLN A 303 18.88 -5.54 -16.76
C GLN A 303 17.49 -5.14 -17.26
N LEU A 304 17.39 -3.94 -17.79
CA LEU A 304 16.18 -3.37 -18.37
C LEU A 304 16.42 -3.12 -19.86
N GLU A 305 15.52 -3.63 -20.70
CA GLU A 305 15.53 -3.39 -22.15
C GLU A 305 14.20 -2.77 -22.58
N ASP A 306 14.24 -1.54 -23.07
CA ASP A 306 13.06 -0.86 -23.62
C ASP A 306 12.74 -1.43 -25.00
N LEU A 307 11.61 -2.11 -25.11
CA LEU A 307 11.13 -2.73 -26.35
C LEU A 307 10.27 -1.76 -27.18
N GLY A 308 10.00 -0.57 -26.64
CA GLY A 308 9.06 0.39 -27.19
C GLY A 308 7.60 -0.02 -27.02
N GLY A 309 6.67 0.91 -27.29
CA GLY A 309 5.23 0.61 -27.21
C GLY A 309 4.74 0.23 -25.82
N ASP A 310 5.19 0.96 -24.80
CA ASP A 310 4.86 0.69 -23.40
C ASP A 310 5.28 -0.73 -22.94
N ARG A 311 6.46 -1.20 -23.34
CA ARG A 311 6.97 -2.52 -23.01
C ARG A 311 8.43 -2.46 -22.61
N VAL A 312 8.76 -2.93 -21.41
CA VAL A 312 10.14 -3.03 -20.90
C VAL A 312 10.42 -4.44 -20.43
N ARG A 313 11.44 -5.09 -21.00
CA ARG A 313 11.93 -6.39 -20.52
C ARG A 313 12.78 -6.20 -19.28
N VAL A 314 12.55 -7.06 -18.29
CA VAL A 314 13.25 -7.11 -17.01
C VAL A 314 13.84 -8.52 -16.86
N HIS A 315 15.16 -8.62 -16.66
CA HIS A 315 15.85 -9.91 -16.53
C HIS A 315 17.18 -9.79 -15.80
N GLY A 316 17.85 -10.93 -15.55
CA GLY A 316 19.24 -10.98 -15.10
C GLY A 316 19.45 -10.76 -13.61
N VAL A 317 18.38 -10.59 -12.82
CA VAL A 317 18.48 -10.44 -11.36
C VAL A 317 19.13 -11.65 -10.72
N ARG A 318 19.92 -11.43 -9.65
CA ARG A 318 20.54 -12.47 -8.84
C ARG A 318 19.91 -12.52 -7.47
N GLY A 319 19.81 -13.73 -6.93
CA GLY A 319 19.30 -14.01 -5.61
C GLY A 319 20.33 -14.65 -4.68
N THR A 320 20.15 -14.43 -3.40
CA THR A 320 20.87 -15.11 -2.33
C THR A 320 19.85 -15.61 -1.29
N PRO A 321 20.22 -16.54 -0.39
CA PRO A 321 19.28 -17.05 0.61
C PRO A 321 18.50 -15.96 1.34
N ALA A 322 17.27 -16.27 1.68
CA ALA A 322 16.43 -15.40 2.50
C ALA A 322 17.11 -15.00 3.82
N PRO A 323 16.79 -13.83 4.39
CA PRO A 323 17.27 -13.42 5.70
C PRO A 323 16.96 -14.47 6.77
N PRO A 324 17.79 -14.61 7.82
CA PRO A 324 17.57 -15.59 8.89
C PRO A 324 16.36 -15.26 9.77
N THR A 325 15.84 -14.04 9.69
CA THR A 325 14.70 -13.56 10.46
C THR A 325 13.65 -12.94 9.55
N TYR A 326 12.41 -12.83 10.04
CA TYR A 326 11.40 -11.97 9.46
C TYR A 326 11.55 -10.53 9.96
N LYS A 327 11.20 -9.53 9.13
CA LYS A 327 10.88 -8.18 9.59
C LYS A 327 9.59 -8.25 10.39
N GLY A 328 9.62 -7.76 11.62
CA GLY A 328 8.45 -7.47 12.44
C GLY A 328 8.25 -5.98 12.55
N LEU A 329 7.01 -5.55 12.78
CA LEU A 329 6.62 -4.18 13.03
C LEU A 329 5.74 -4.13 14.27
N VAL A 330 6.09 -3.25 15.21
CA VAL A 330 5.32 -3.01 16.44
C VAL A 330 4.83 -1.58 16.45
N CYS A 331 3.59 -1.40 16.83
CA CYS A 331 2.94 -0.11 16.95
C CYS A 331 2.54 0.18 18.39
N THR A 332 2.96 1.34 18.90
CA THR A 332 2.60 1.82 20.25
C THR A 332 1.99 3.22 20.17
N ALA A 333 1.26 3.60 21.22
CA ALA A 333 0.76 4.97 21.35
C ALA A 333 1.91 5.94 21.66
N ALA A 334 1.95 7.10 20.96
CA ALA A 334 3.00 8.11 21.06
C ALA A 334 2.46 9.50 21.42
N GLY A 335 1.37 9.56 22.19
CA GLY A 335 0.74 10.82 22.58
C GLY A 335 -0.26 11.34 21.53
N PHE A 336 -0.43 12.65 21.51
CA PHE A 336 -1.42 13.34 20.68
C PHE A 336 -0.81 14.52 19.96
N SER A 337 -1.06 14.63 18.67
CA SER A 337 -0.73 15.80 17.86
C SER A 337 -1.95 16.66 17.62
N ALA A 338 -1.73 17.98 17.61
CA ALA A 338 -2.71 18.93 17.11
C ALA A 338 -2.01 20.00 16.26
N GLU A 339 -2.75 20.74 15.47
CA GLU A 339 -2.19 21.75 14.58
C GLU A 339 -3.07 23.00 14.49
N ALA A 340 -2.42 24.12 14.16
CA ALA A 340 -3.04 25.37 13.75
C ALA A 340 -2.55 25.75 12.34
N ARG A 341 -3.46 26.15 11.46
CA ARG A 341 -3.15 26.68 10.12
C ARG A 341 -3.67 28.10 10.03
N LEU A 342 -2.78 29.04 9.77
CA LEU A 342 -3.01 30.47 9.88
C LEU A 342 -2.44 31.16 8.64
N ALA A 343 -3.30 31.67 7.76
CA ALA A 343 -2.87 32.35 6.55
C ALA A 343 -2.93 33.87 6.71
N TYR A 344 -1.93 34.53 6.19
CA TYR A 344 -1.78 35.98 6.21
C TYR A 344 -1.45 36.51 4.83
N PRO A 345 -2.22 37.49 4.30
CA PRO A 345 -1.92 38.13 3.03
C PRO A 345 -0.88 39.26 3.21
N TRP A 346 -0.38 39.73 2.07
CA TRP A 346 0.38 40.98 1.96
C TRP A 346 -0.38 42.18 2.62
N PRO A 347 0.30 43.23 3.15
CA PRO A 347 1.76 43.31 3.35
C PRO A 347 2.22 42.57 4.59
N ASP A 348 3.53 42.34 4.71
CA ASP A 348 4.19 41.70 5.85
C ASP A 348 3.69 40.27 6.13
N ALA A 349 3.36 39.51 5.07
CA ALA A 349 2.75 38.17 5.18
C ALA A 349 3.61 37.23 6.05
N GLU A 350 4.92 37.15 5.80
CA GLU A 350 5.86 36.33 6.59
C GLU A 350 5.94 36.80 8.04
N ALA A 351 6.12 38.10 8.25
CA ALA A 351 6.27 38.65 9.60
C ALA A 351 5.04 38.37 10.48
N LYS A 352 3.84 38.46 9.89
CA LYS A 352 2.57 38.14 10.55
C LYS A 352 2.44 36.65 10.86
N ALA A 353 2.77 35.78 9.91
CA ALA A 353 2.74 34.34 10.08
C ALA A 353 3.67 33.89 11.22
N ARG A 354 4.92 34.37 11.22
CA ARG A 354 5.88 34.09 12.29
C ARG A 354 5.47 34.67 13.64
N ALA A 355 4.81 35.85 13.67
CA ALA A 355 4.27 36.41 14.89
C ALA A 355 3.12 35.55 15.47
N ALA A 356 2.30 34.96 14.63
CA ALA A 356 1.25 34.03 15.06
C ALA A 356 1.82 32.74 15.66
N SER A 357 2.87 32.17 15.07
CA SER A 357 3.57 31.01 15.63
C SER A 357 4.15 31.31 17.01
N ARG A 358 4.84 32.44 17.14
CA ARG A 358 5.35 32.90 18.45
C ARG A 358 4.25 33.11 19.49
N PHE A 359 3.08 33.64 19.07
CA PHE A 359 1.94 33.75 19.96
C PHE A 359 1.50 32.38 20.48
N MET A 360 1.37 31.38 19.61
CA MET A 360 0.97 30.02 20.02
C MET A 360 1.99 29.40 21.00
N ALA A 361 3.30 29.57 20.77
CA ALA A 361 4.34 29.10 21.66
C ALA A 361 4.25 29.78 23.04
N ALA A 362 4.11 31.09 23.07
CA ALA A 362 3.96 31.85 24.34
C ALA A 362 2.67 31.44 25.11
N ARG A 363 1.58 31.09 24.40
CA ARG A 363 0.36 30.59 25.06
C ARG A 363 0.57 29.21 25.67
N ALA A 364 1.33 28.34 25.04
CA ALA A 364 1.68 27.03 25.61
C ALA A 364 2.40 27.21 26.96
N GLU A 365 3.38 28.09 27.02
CA GLU A 365 4.11 28.38 28.24
C GLU A 365 3.21 28.99 29.36
N GLN A 366 2.39 30.01 29.01
CA GLN A 366 1.47 30.66 29.93
C GLN A 366 0.42 29.73 30.55
N LEU A 367 -0.01 28.72 29.77
CA LEU A 367 -1.00 27.72 30.20
C LEU A 367 -0.34 26.52 30.91
N GLY A 368 0.99 26.47 30.98
CA GLY A 368 1.72 25.35 31.55
C GLY A 368 1.49 24.05 30.79
N ILE A 369 1.29 24.12 29.47
CA ILE A 369 1.12 22.95 28.61
C ILE A 369 2.50 22.36 28.36
N GLU A 370 2.65 21.08 28.69
CA GLU A 370 3.86 20.32 28.38
C GLU A 370 3.85 19.89 26.91
N VAL A 371 4.56 20.65 26.09
CA VAL A 371 4.76 20.36 24.67
C VAL A 371 6.03 19.55 24.51
N LEU A 372 5.92 18.32 24.01
CA LEU A 372 7.04 17.40 23.80
C LEU A 372 7.78 17.68 22.49
N GLU A 373 7.03 18.03 21.46
CA GLU A 373 7.57 18.40 20.15
C GLU A 373 6.81 19.59 19.59
N TRP A 374 7.54 20.48 18.93
CA TRP A 374 7.03 21.67 18.28
C TRP A 374 7.60 21.78 16.88
N HIS A 375 6.75 21.95 15.87
CA HIS A 375 7.17 22.06 14.48
C HIS A 375 6.41 23.20 13.79
N GLU A 376 7.14 23.99 12.99
CA GLU A 376 6.61 25.11 12.23
C GLU A 376 6.95 24.96 10.74
N GLU A 377 5.96 25.14 9.90
CA GLU A 377 6.09 25.17 8.45
C GLU A 377 5.48 26.47 7.92
N TYR A 378 6.13 27.09 6.94
CA TYR A 378 5.63 28.32 6.32
C TYR A 378 5.45 28.09 4.82
N PHE A 379 4.24 27.72 4.42
CA PHE A 379 3.89 27.53 3.03
C PHE A 379 4.01 28.84 2.27
N GLY A 380 4.66 28.80 1.11
CA GLY A 380 5.11 29.97 0.37
C GLY A 380 6.56 30.36 0.65
N LEU A 381 7.23 29.76 1.69
CA LEU A 381 8.62 30.03 2.06
C LEU A 381 9.46 28.75 2.17
N ASP A 382 9.24 27.95 3.22
CA ASP A 382 10.14 26.87 3.65
C ASP A 382 9.43 25.59 4.11
N ALA A 383 8.19 25.37 3.69
CA ALA A 383 7.36 24.28 4.20
C ALA A 383 7.88 22.86 3.88
N PHE A 384 8.73 22.70 2.88
CA PHE A 384 9.26 21.40 2.44
C PHE A 384 10.70 21.12 2.94
N GLY A 385 11.00 21.45 4.18
CA GLY A 385 12.30 21.15 4.80
C GLY A 385 13.39 22.18 4.53
N GLY A 386 12.99 23.39 4.17
CA GLY A 386 13.83 24.53 3.83
C GLY A 386 13.73 24.89 2.34
N PRO A 387 14.04 26.12 2.00
CA PRO A 387 13.95 26.60 0.63
C PRO A 387 14.97 25.88 -0.25
N THR A 388 14.52 25.25 -1.32
CA THR A 388 15.39 24.74 -2.39
C THR A 388 16.07 25.88 -3.14
N VAL A 389 15.45 27.07 -3.08
CA VAL A 389 16.01 28.36 -3.54
C VAL A 389 15.97 29.30 -2.33
N PRO A 390 17.03 30.09 -2.06
CA PRO A 390 17.00 31.09 -1.00
C PRO A 390 15.78 32.00 -1.13
N VAL A 391 15.11 32.29 0.01
CA VAL A 391 13.87 33.10 0.02
C VAL A 391 14.09 34.47 -0.61
N ASP A 392 15.26 35.09 -0.36
CA ASP A 392 15.65 36.37 -0.93
C ASP A 392 15.81 36.33 -2.47
N GLU A 393 16.16 35.16 -3.05
CA GLU A 393 16.21 34.98 -4.49
C GLU A 393 14.81 34.70 -5.07
N LEU A 394 13.98 33.96 -4.33
CA LEU A 394 12.62 33.61 -4.71
C LEU A 394 11.72 34.86 -4.80
N TYR A 395 11.96 35.84 -3.93
CA TYR A 395 11.19 37.09 -3.82
C TYR A 395 12.09 38.33 -3.99
N ALA A 396 13.06 38.27 -4.91
CA ALA A 396 14.04 39.35 -5.12
C ALA A 396 13.40 40.73 -5.40
N ASP A 397 12.20 40.75 -6.01
CA ASP A 397 11.47 41.96 -6.35
C ASP A 397 10.33 42.31 -5.37
N GLY A 398 10.26 41.63 -4.20
CA GLY A 398 9.18 41.87 -3.25
C GLY A 398 9.07 40.83 -2.14
N GLU A 399 7.91 40.80 -1.49
CA GLU A 399 7.53 39.80 -0.49
C GLU A 399 6.41 38.89 -1.02
N PRO A 400 6.23 37.68 -0.43
CA PRO A 400 5.11 36.81 -0.82
C PRO A 400 3.74 37.50 -0.67
N SER A 401 2.85 37.27 -1.61
CA SER A 401 1.48 37.78 -1.57
C SER A 401 0.69 37.19 -0.39
N GLU A 402 1.05 36.01 0.04
CA GLU A 402 0.45 35.30 1.18
C GLU A 402 1.42 34.28 1.76
N VAL A 403 1.34 34.02 3.05
CA VAL A 403 2.06 32.98 3.77
C VAL A 403 1.09 32.25 4.69
N MET A 404 1.08 30.92 4.65
CA MET A 404 0.36 30.12 5.62
C MET A 404 1.35 29.46 6.59
N ALA A 405 1.26 29.82 7.88
CA ALA A 405 1.91 29.09 8.95
C ALA A 405 1.10 27.84 9.30
N ARG A 406 1.74 26.68 9.31
CA ARG A 406 1.26 25.47 9.96
C ARG A 406 2.11 25.22 11.19
N VAL A 407 1.48 25.28 12.36
CA VAL A 407 2.13 25.02 13.64
C VAL A 407 1.58 23.72 14.19
N VAL A 408 2.44 22.76 14.43
CA VAL A 408 2.12 21.43 14.94
C VAL A 408 2.77 21.24 16.31
N TRP A 409 2.03 20.69 17.25
CA TRP A 409 2.56 20.35 18.57
C TRP A 409 2.14 18.95 19.00
N ARG A 410 3.00 18.28 19.78
CA ARG A 410 2.75 16.99 20.40
C ARG A 410 2.72 17.11 21.92
N CYS A 411 1.73 16.48 22.54
CA CYS A 411 1.58 16.34 23.99
C CYS A 411 1.25 14.87 24.32
N ASP A 412 1.57 14.43 25.52
CA ASP A 412 1.12 13.12 26.00
C ASP A 412 -0.37 13.10 26.36
N ASP A 413 -0.91 14.25 26.79
CA ASP A 413 -2.31 14.38 27.18
C ASP A 413 -3.14 15.05 26.07
N ARG A 414 -4.23 14.38 25.66
CA ARG A 414 -5.14 14.88 24.63
C ARG A 414 -5.79 16.20 24.99
N ARG A 415 -6.06 16.43 26.30
CA ARG A 415 -6.73 17.67 26.75
C ARG A 415 -5.79 18.85 26.67
N GLN A 416 -4.50 18.65 26.97
CA GLN A 416 -3.46 19.67 26.82
C GLN A 416 -3.31 20.05 25.35
N ALA A 417 -3.17 19.07 24.44
CA ALA A 417 -3.09 19.33 23.02
C ALA A 417 -4.32 20.12 22.50
N ALA A 418 -5.54 19.75 22.93
CA ALA A 418 -6.77 20.46 22.58
C ALA A 418 -6.86 21.85 23.21
N ALA A 419 -6.32 22.04 24.40
CA ALA A 419 -6.34 23.34 25.10
C ALA A 419 -5.57 24.39 24.31
N LEU A 420 -4.36 24.07 23.85
CA LEU A 420 -3.54 24.98 23.04
C LEU A 420 -4.24 25.31 21.70
N GLY A 421 -4.86 24.35 21.05
CA GLY A 421 -5.60 24.59 19.80
C GLY A 421 -6.73 25.60 19.93
N ARG A 422 -7.35 25.73 21.11
CA ARG A 422 -8.38 26.73 21.36
C ARG A 422 -7.84 28.15 21.42
N GLU A 423 -6.58 28.33 21.80
CA GLU A 423 -5.92 29.65 21.89
C GLU A 423 -5.80 30.32 20.52
N MET A 424 -5.75 29.56 19.44
CA MET A 424 -5.77 30.11 18.08
C MET A 424 -6.92 31.10 17.84
N GLY A 425 -8.06 30.91 18.52
CA GLY A 425 -9.21 31.82 18.40
C GLY A 425 -8.93 33.26 18.84
N GLN A 426 -7.97 33.46 19.77
CA GLN A 426 -7.57 34.78 20.24
C GLN A 426 -6.87 35.62 19.16
N LEU A 427 -6.20 34.97 18.21
CA LEU A 427 -5.53 35.64 17.10
C LEU A 427 -6.51 36.39 16.18
N GLY A 428 -7.79 36.00 16.17
CA GLY A 428 -8.80 36.64 15.34
C GLY A 428 -9.05 38.12 15.66
N LEU A 429 -8.87 38.53 16.92
CA LEU A 429 -9.05 39.91 17.35
C LEU A 429 -7.81 40.51 18.04
N GLY A 430 -6.94 39.66 18.60
CA GLY A 430 -5.77 40.09 19.37
C GLY A 430 -4.44 39.78 18.69
N GLY A 431 -4.44 39.25 17.49
CA GLY A 431 -3.24 38.87 16.73
C GLY A 431 -2.88 39.87 15.61
N PRO A 432 -1.93 39.50 14.77
CA PRO A 432 -1.60 40.28 13.57
C PRO A 432 -2.82 40.47 12.67
N PRO A 433 -2.89 41.60 11.92
CA PRO A 433 -4.06 41.92 11.13
C PRO A 433 -4.26 40.96 9.93
N MET A 434 -5.54 40.84 9.51
CA MET A 434 -5.96 40.11 8.29
C MET A 434 -5.75 38.61 8.35
N ILE A 435 -5.87 38.00 9.53
CA ILE A 435 -5.80 36.54 9.69
C ILE A 435 -6.93 35.81 8.94
N SER A 436 -6.58 34.74 8.25
CA SER A 436 -7.53 33.74 7.75
C SER A 436 -7.20 32.37 8.36
N PRO A 437 -8.05 31.83 9.26
CA PRO A 437 -7.88 30.44 9.71
C PRO A 437 -8.18 29.50 8.56
N PHE A 438 -7.17 28.73 8.13
CA PHE A 438 -7.27 27.84 6.99
C PHE A 438 -7.52 26.39 7.44
N GLY A 439 -8.45 25.70 6.77
CA GLY A 439 -8.65 24.27 6.94
C GLY A 439 -9.20 23.83 8.29
N ARG A 440 -9.94 24.69 9.00
CA ARG A 440 -10.62 24.27 10.23
C ARG A 440 -11.84 23.41 9.89
N SER A 441 -11.66 22.09 9.84
CA SER A 441 -12.77 21.17 10.01
C SER A 441 -13.24 21.24 11.46
N ARG A 442 -14.54 21.29 11.70
CA ARG A 442 -15.14 21.29 13.05
C ARG A 442 -14.81 20.01 13.84
N ASP A 443 -14.30 19.00 13.15
CA ASP A 443 -14.04 17.65 13.69
C ASP A 443 -12.56 17.35 13.97
N THR A 444 -11.61 18.25 13.72
CA THR A 444 -10.18 18.01 13.97
C THR A 444 -9.81 18.38 15.40
N GLY A 445 -10.19 17.52 16.34
CA GLY A 445 -9.55 17.46 17.66
C GLY A 445 -8.15 16.85 17.54
N PRO A 446 -7.37 16.82 18.64
CA PRO A 446 -6.05 16.18 18.64
C PRO A 446 -6.12 14.74 18.15
N THR A 447 -5.21 14.40 17.24
CA THR A 447 -5.07 13.07 16.67
C THR A 447 -4.09 12.27 17.51
N GLN A 448 -4.44 11.04 17.86
CA GLN A 448 -3.51 10.13 18.50
C GLN A 448 -2.37 9.80 17.53
N LEU A 449 -1.15 10.01 17.98
CA LEU A 449 0.05 9.55 17.28
C LEU A 449 0.37 8.11 17.64
N LEU A 450 0.95 7.42 16.69
CA LEU A 450 1.44 6.06 16.83
C LEU A 450 2.92 6.04 16.45
N SER A 451 3.73 5.36 17.26
CA SER A 451 5.12 5.03 16.97
C SER A 451 5.19 3.65 16.36
N LEU A 452 6.05 3.51 15.36
CA LEU A 452 6.31 2.25 14.69
C LEU A 452 7.77 1.88 14.89
N GLU A 453 8.02 0.66 15.34
CA GLU A 453 9.35 0.12 15.55
C GLU A 453 9.50 -1.19 14.78
N ALA A 454 10.58 -1.29 14.01
CA ALA A 454 10.94 -2.54 13.33
C ALA A 454 11.74 -3.44 14.27
N LEU A 455 11.52 -4.74 14.18
CA LEU A 455 12.29 -5.75 14.92
C LEU A 455 12.59 -6.95 14.02
N ALA A 456 13.65 -7.68 14.35
CA ALA A 456 13.93 -8.98 13.74
C ALA A 456 13.24 -10.07 14.57
N VAL A 457 12.49 -10.95 13.89
CA VAL A 457 11.72 -12.03 14.54
C VAL A 457 12.20 -13.38 14.03
N ASP A 458 12.39 -14.33 14.95
CA ASP A 458 12.76 -15.69 14.61
C ASP A 458 11.74 -16.34 13.67
N ARG A 459 12.25 -16.96 12.59
CA ARG A 459 11.39 -17.57 11.58
C ARG A 459 10.56 -18.74 12.13
N GLU A 460 11.18 -19.60 12.96
CA GLU A 460 10.48 -20.75 13.54
C GLU A 460 9.29 -20.32 14.39
N LEU A 461 9.42 -19.19 15.11
CA LEU A 461 8.34 -18.64 15.91
C LEU A 461 7.16 -18.20 15.05
N VAL A 462 7.43 -17.51 13.95
CA VAL A 462 6.39 -17.01 13.04
C VAL A 462 5.77 -18.17 12.25
N ASP A 463 6.61 -19.01 11.63
CA ASP A 463 6.17 -20.14 10.79
C ASP A 463 5.27 -21.13 11.55
N ALA A 464 5.55 -21.33 12.84
CA ALA A 464 4.70 -22.16 13.72
C ALA A 464 3.27 -21.60 13.87
N GLY A 465 3.08 -20.31 13.69
CA GLY A 465 1.80 -19.60 13.76
C GLY A 465 1.02 -19.54 12.45
N VAL A 466 1.68 -19.71 11.32
CA VAL A 466 1.07 -19.55 9.99
C VAL A 466 0.02 -20.64 9.74
N ARG A 467 -1.15 -20.25 9.30
CA ARG A 467 -2.26 -21.15 8.93
C ARG A 467 -2.95 -20.64 7.67
N VAL A 468 -3.33 -21.60 6.83
CA VAL A 468 -4.14 -21.36 5.63
C VAL A 468 -5.46 -22.12 5.81
N SER A 469 -6.57 -21.44 5.62
CA SER A 469 -7.90 -22.04 5.60
C SER A 469 -8.61 -21.66 4.31
N VAL A 470 -9.42 -22.59 3.78
CA VAL A 470 -10.17 -22.35 2.54
C VAL A 470 -11.65 -22.62 2.82
N GLU A 471 -12.49 -21.67 2.43
CA GLU A 471 -13.95 -21.78 2.50
C GLU A 471 -14.55 -21.74 1.10
N GLU A 472 -15.48 -22.63 0.79
CA GLU A 472 -16.23 -22.62 -0.44
C GLU A 472 -17.55 -21.86 -0.24
N VAL A 473 -17.86 -20.95 -1.18
CA VAL A 473 -19.04 -20.09 -1.14
C VAL A 473 -20.26 -20.78 -1.74
#